data_fc4232aaf186053a2da806c3daeda674
#
_entry.id   fc4232aaf186053a2da806c3daeda674
#
_cell.length_a   1.000
_cell.length_b   1.000
_cell.length_c   1.000
_cell.angle_alpha   90.00
_cell.angle_beta   90.00
_cell.angle_gamma   90.00
#
_symmetry.space_group_name_H-M   'P 1'
#
loop_
_entity.id
_entity.type
_entity.pdbx_description
1 polymer ?
#
loop_
_entity_poly.entity_id
_entity_poly.type
_entity_poly.pdbx_seq_one_letter_code
_entity_poly.pdbx_strand_id
1 'polypeptide(L)'
;FFDGDGLVYAVAFDNGELTFKHNFVGTKGFTDEQAAKQMLYKGAFAIGNPKGDAFYNPFDFDVKNVANTGVVDWGGELYALWEGGKPHKMDPTTLRTEGEADSVLGHDLEVPQMAAHYRVLDADDQTKKRLVAFSIEAQNAPLQANKCCFYEWDADGTPAARAPFGGQNATGGIFHHSLA
;
A
#
# COMPACT_ATOMS: atom_id res chain seq x y z
N PHE A 1 12.50 8.07 9.84
CA PHE A 1 13.09 6.90 9.17
C PHE A 1 12.02 6.08 8.44
N PHE A 2 10.86 5.83 9.08
CA PHE A 2 9.77 5.04 8.50
C PHE A 2 8.89 5.82 7.49
N ASP A 3 8.95 7.13 7.49
CA ASP A 3 8.13 8.02 6.63
C ASP A 3 8.84 8.43 5.33
N GLY A 4 9.89 7.71 4.94
CA GLY A 4 10.57 7.93 3.66
C GLY A 4 9.68 7.53 2.47
N ASP A 5 9.74 8.30 1.39
CA ASP A 5 9.00 8.00 0.17
C ASP A 5 9.41 6.67 -0.45
N GLY A 6 8.45 5.96 -1.00
CA GLY A 6 8.66 4.67 -1.64
C GLY A 6 9.60 4.77 -2.83
N LEU A 7 10.66 3.97 -2.80
CA LEU A 7 11.58 3.77 -3.92
C LEU A 7 11.47 2.31 -4.39
N VAL A 8 10.90 2.11 -5.55
CA VAL A 8 10.80 0.79 -6.17
C VAL A 8 11.97 0.57 -7.09
N TYR A 9 12.56 -0.61 -7.03
CA TYR A 9 13.61 -1.02 -7.94
C TYR A 9 13.34 -2.42 -8.50
N ALA A 10 13.82 -2.65 -9.71
CA ALA A 10 13.79 -3.94 -10.37
C ALA A 10 15.20 -4.33 -10.82
N VAL A 11 15.53 -5.58 -10.57
CA VAL A 11 16.79 -6.19 -11.02
C VAL A 11 16.44 -7.37 -11.90
N ALA A 12 16.93 -7.37 -13.13
CA ALA A 12 16.76 -8.49 -14.05
C ALA A 12 18.10 -9.08 -14.43
N PHE A 13 18.16 -10.42 -14.50
CA PHE A 13 19.30 -11.18 -14.94
C PHE A 13 18.90 -11.90 -16.23
N ASP A 14 19.57 -11.57 -17.32
CA ASP A 14 19.34 -12.20 -18.61
C ASP A 14 20.68 -12.51 -19.30
N ASN A 15 20.89 -13.77 -19.68
CA ASN A 15 22.08 -14.24 -20.41
C ASN A 15 23.43 -13.76 -19.83
N GLY A 16 23.52 -13.62 -18.50
CA GLY A 16 24.73 -13.15 -17.82
C GLY A 16 24.84 -11.63 -17.71
N GLU A 17 23.90 -10.90 -18.25
CA GLU A 17 23.77 -9.45 -18.08
C GLU A 17 22.83 -9.13 -16.91
N LEU A 18 23.16 -8.05 -16.19
CA LEU A 18 22.34 -7.51 -15.11
C LEU A 18 21.81 -6.13 -15.53
N THR A 19 20.50 -5.98 -15.46
CA THR A 19 19.86 -4.67 -15.60
C THR A 19 19.25 -4.23 -14.30
N PHE A 20 19.38 -2.94 -13.99
CA PHE A 20 18.83 -2.32 -12.80
C PHE A 20 18.00 -1.11 -13.18
N LYS A 21 16.78 -1.04 -12.65
CA LYS A 21 15.89 0.11 -12.80
C LYS A 21 15.37 0.50 -11.42
N HIS A 22 15.14 1.78 -11.22
CA HIS A 22 14.47 2.27 -10.02
C HIS A 22 13.63 3.52 -10.34
N ASN A 23 12.62 3.74 -9.53
CA ASN A 23 11.84 4.98 -9.55
C ASN A 23 11.20 5.23 -8.19
N PHE A 24 11.08 6.50 -7.80
CA PHE A 24 10.24 6.85 -6.68
C PHE A 24 8.76 6.67 -7.05
N VAL A 25 7.97 6.23 -6.07
CA VAL A 25 6.52 6.20 -6.25
C VAL A 25 6.00 7.63 -6.26
N GLY A 26 5.40 8.03 -7.37
CA GLY A 26 4.87 9.39 -7.57
C GLY A 26 3.56 9.60 -6.80
N THR A 27 3.60 9.45 -5.49
CA THR A 27 2.45 9.78 -4.65
C THR A 27 2.18 11.28 -4.68
N LYS A 28 0.96 11.68 -4.30
CA LYS A 28 0.64 13.10 -4.19
C LYS A 28 1.61 13.84 -3.26
N GLY A 29 1.90 13.25 -2.10
CA GLY A 29 2.82 13.83 -1.13
C GLY A 29 4.22 14.01 -1.69
N PHE A 30 4.77 12.98 -2.35
CA PHE A 30 6.08 13.06 -2.99
C PHE A 30 6.13 14.16 -4.07
N THR A 31 5.16 14.20 -4.96
CA THR A 31 5.16 15.16 -6.08
C THR A 31 5.04 16.60 -5.61
N ASP A 32 4.17 16.87 -4.65
CA ASP A 32 3.98 18.20 -4.08
C ASP A 32 5.25 18.69 -3.33
N GLU A 33 5.87 17.81 -2.53
CA GLU A 33 7.10 18.13 -1.79
C GLU A 33 8.29 18.34 -2.70
N GLN A 34 8.42 17.55 -3.77
CA GLN A 34 9.45 17.77 -4.79
C GLN A 34 9.28 19.13 -5.49
N ALA A 35 8.05 19.49 -5.83
CA ALA A 35 7.76 20.79 -6.45
C ALA A 35 8.04 21.95 -5.49
N ALA A 36 7.68 21.80 -4.22
CA ALA A 36 7.89 22.82 -3.18
C ALA A 36 9.32 22.86 -2.64
N LYS A 37 10.13 21.82 -2.89
CA LYS A 37 11.48 21.62 -2.32
C LYS A 37 11.51 21.70 -0.79
N GLN A 38 10.45 21.24 -0.17
CA GLN A 38 10.30 21.21 1.29
C GLN A 38 9.27 20.16 1.68
N MET A 39 9.34 19.65 2.91
CA MET A 39 8.33 18.76 3.46
C MET A 39 7.04 19.56 3.72
N LEU A 40 5.91 19.04 3.25
CA LEU A 40 4.60 19.66 3.37
C LEU A 40 3.65 18.84 4.25
N TYR A 41 3.84 17.53 4.27
CA TYR A 41 2.90 16.59 4.86
C TYR A 41 3.45 15.96 6.14
N LYS A 42 2.53 15.61 7.02
CA LYS A 42 2.84 14.86 8.24
C LYS A 42 3.07 13.38 7.89
N GLY A 43 4.12 12.80 8.42
CA GLY A 43 4.35 11.36 8.37
C GLY A 43 3.56 10.60 9.43
N ALA A 44 3.39 9.30 9.26
CA ALA A 44 2.68 8.45 10.21
C ALA A 44 3.44 8.29 11.55
N PHE A 45 4.77 8.36 11.50
CA PHE A 45 5.65 8.17 12.67
C PHE A 45 6.40 9.45 13.06
N ALA A 46 6.43 10.45 12.19
CA ALA A 46 7.08 11.72 12.48
C ALA A 46 6.16 12.58 13.36
N ILE A 47 6.50 12.68 14.63
CA ILE A 47 5.86 13.63 15.55
C ILE A 47 6.59 14.96 15.38
N GLY A 48 6.09 15.83 14.52
CA GLY A 48 6.60 17.19 14.39
C GLY A 48 6.85 17.64 12.96
N ASN A 49 6.93 18.96 12.82
CA ASN A 49 7.31 19.67 11.62
C ASN A 49 8.82 19.52 11.37
N PRO A 50 9.28 19.40 10.12
CA PRO A 50 10.71 19.48 9.76
C PRO A 50 11.41 20.74 10.28
N LYS A 51 10.67 21.78 10.61
CA LYS A 51 11.18 23.02 11.24
C LYS A 51 11.32 22.94 12.76
N GLY A 52 11.04 21.78 13.39
CA GLY A 52 11.23 21.55 14.81
C GLY A 52 10.06 21.97 15.71
N ASP A 53 8.96 22.40 15.15
CA ASP A 53 7.76 22.75 15.93
C ASP A 53 7.07 21.48 16.42
N ALA A 54 6.98 21.28 17.72
CA ALA A 54 6.44 20.07 18.35
C ALA A 54 4.94 19.83 18.08
N PHE A 55 4.23 20.82 17.55
CA PHE A 55 2.79 20.80 17.33
C PHE A 55 2.42 21.30 15.93
N TYR A 56 2.94 20.64 14.90
CA TYR A 56 2.48 20.93 13.54
C TYR A 56 1.10 20.31 13.33
N ASN A 57 0.11 21.19 13.23
CA ASN A 57 -1.28 20.85 12.91
C ASN A 57 -1.85 19.67 13.73
N PRO A 58 -1.99 19.81 15.07
CA PRO A 58 -2.36 18.71 15.95
C PRO A 58 -3.77 18.14 15.69
N PHE A 59 -4.59 18.84 14.90
CA PHE A 59 -5.93 18.41 14.49
C PHE A 59 -5.99 17.88 13.05
N ASP A 60 -4.87 17.85 12.34
CA ASP A 60 -4.76 17.20 11.05
C ASP A 60 -4.36 15.75 11.25
N PHE A 61 -5.28 14.84 10.97
CA PHE A 61 -5.09 13.41 11.08
C PHE A 61 -4.69 12.77 9.75
N ASP A 62 -4.65 13.56 8.68
CA ASP A 62 -4.23 13.09 7.37
C ASP A 62 -2.71 12.89 7.36
N VAL A 63 -2.29 11.67 7.16
CA VAL A 63 -0.89 11.30 7.02
C VAL A 63 -0.55 11.08 5.55
N LYS A 64 0.69 11.43 5.18
CA LYS A 64 1.22 11.22 3.84
C LYS A 64 1.19 9.73 3.48
N ASN A 65 0.56 9.38 2.37
CA ASN A 65 0.75 8.05 1.78
C ASN A 65 2.14 8.01 1.17
N VAL A 66 3.00 7.17 1.71
CA VAL A 66 4.41 7.06 1.29
C VAL A 66 4.67 5.90 0.35
N ALA A 67 3.74 4.96 0.20
CA ALA A 67 3.80 3.79 -0.69
C ALA A 67 5.16 3.06 -0.63
N ASN A 68 5.70 2.83 0.56
CA ASN A 68 7.08 2.41 0.78
C ASN A 68 7.25 1.03 1.43
N THR A 69 6.14 0.33 1.74
CA THR A 69 6.22 -0.86 2.58
C THR A 69 6.31 -2.14 1.77
N GLY A 70 5.60 -2.23 0.67
CA GLY A 70 5.58 -3.45 -0.15
C GLY A 70 5.32 -3.17 -1.63
N VAL A 71 5.61 -4.17 -2.43
CA VAL A 71 5.30 -4.19 -3.87
C VAL A 71 4.63 -5.51 -4.18
N VAL A 72 3.54 -5.49 -4.92
CA VAL A 72 2.90 -6.69 -5.46
C VAL A 72 2.89 -6.63 -6.99
N ASP A 73 3.41 -7.69 -7.59
CA ASP A 73 3.32 -7.96 -9.03
C ASP A 73 2.47 -9.23 -9.20
N TRP A 74 1.28 -9.06 -9.74
CA TRP A 74 0.31 -10.14 -9.89
C TRP A 74 -0.61 -9.88 -11.06
N GLY A 75 -0.97 -10.91 -11.80
CA GLY A 75 -1.88 -10.79 -12.94
C GLY A 75 -1.44 -9.79 -14.02
N GLY A 76 -0.12 -9.51 -14.09
CA GLY A 76 0.45 -8.54 -15.04
C GLY A 76 0.34 -7.08 -14.60
N GLU A 77 -0.09 -6.81 -13.39
CA GLU A 77 -0.18 -5.47 -12.82
C GLU A 77 0.76 -5.31 -11.61
N LEU A 78 1.35 -4.13 -11.47
CA LEU A 78 2.30 -3.78 -10.42
C LEU A 78 1.72 -2.68 -9.52
N TYR A 79 1.76 -2.91 -8.21
CA TYR A 79 1.30 -1.93 -7.22
C TYR A 79 2.34 -1.72 -6.12
N ALA A 80 2.57 -0.47 -5.76
CA ALA A 80 3.30 -0.09 -4.55
C ALA A 80 2.30 0.12 -3.41
N LEU A 81 2.61 -0.44 -2.25
CA LEU A 81 1.70 -0.60 -1.12
C LEU A 81 2.20 0.13 0.12
N TRP A 82 1.25 0.58 0.92
CA TRP A 82 1.47 1.11 2.26
C TRP A 82 0.26 0.85 3.16
N GLU A 83 0.49 0.55 4.43
CA GLU A 83 -0.56 0.14 5.38
C GLU A 83 -1.67 1.19 5.59
N GLY A 84 -1.33 2.46 5.48
CA GLY A 84 -2.24 3.57 5.80
C GLY A 84 -2.88 4.23 4.59
N GLY A 85 -2.77 3.66 3.39
CA GLY A 85 -3.33 4.29 2.19
C GLY A 85 -3.67 3.33 1.07
N LYS A 86 -4.22 3.89 0.00
CA LYS A 86 -4.51 3.15 -1.22
C LYS A 86 -3.21 2.77 -1.94
N PRO A 87 -3.19 1.61 -2.61
CA PRO A 87 -2.09 1.24 -3.49
C PRO A 87 -1.85 2.26 -4.60
N HIS A 88 -0.60 2.36 -5.07
CA HIS A 88 -0.26 3.12 -6.26
C HIS A 88 0.06 2.17 -7.39
N LYS A 89 -0.70 2.26 -8.48
CA LYS A 89 -0.44 1.48 -9.70
C LYS A 89 0.79 2.02 -10.40
N MET A 90 1.63 1.10 -10.85
CA MET A 90 2.89 1.39 -11.55
C MET A 90 2.98 0.60 -12.86
N ASP A 91 3.58 1.19 -13.86
CA ASP A 91 3.96 0.48 -15.07
C ASP A 91 5.10 -0.50 -14.76
N PRO A 92 4.91 -1.81 -14.96
CA PRO A 92 5.92 -2.82 -14.58
C PRO A 92 7.20 -2.74 -15.42
N THR A 93 7.15 -2.13 -16.61
CA THR A 93 8.30 -2.01 -17.49
C THR A 93 9.18 -0.81 -17.14
N THR A 94 8.55 0.34 -16.84
CA THR A 94 9.26 1.60 -16.61
C THR A 94 9.34 2.00 -15.14
N LEU A 95 8.57 1.35 -14.27
CA LEU A 95 8.36 1.68 -12.85
C LEU A 95 7.79 3.10 -12.65
N ARG A 96 7.13 3.68 -13.65
CA ARG A 96 6.45 4.97 -13.50
C ARG A 96 5.11 4.76 -12.81
N THR A 97 4.79 5.63 -11.88
CA THR A 97 3.49 5.63 -11.21
C THR A 97 2.41 6.12 -12.17
N GLU A 98 1.34 5.34 -12.29
CA GLU A 98 0.16 5.68 -13.09
C GLU A 98 -0.87 6.46 -12.26
N GLY A 99 -0.90 6.24 -10.96
CA GLY A 99 -1.78 6.94 -10.03
C GLY A 99 -2.14 6.09 -8.82
N GLU A 100 -2.90 6.70 -7.92
CA GLU A 100 -3.55 5.99 -6.81
C GLU A 100 -4.67 5.11 -7.34
N ALA A 101 -4.76 3.87 -6.85
CA ALA A 101 -5.70 2.88 -7.34
C ALA A 101 -6.98 2.85 -6.51
N ASP A 102 -8.14 3.03 -7.14
CA ASP A 102 -9.45 2.80 -6.53
C ASP A 102 -9.86 1.32 -6.58
N SER A 103 -9.20 0.54 -7.40
CA SER A 103 -9.37 -0.91 -7.49
C SER A 103 -8.04 -1.61 -7.67
N VAL A 104 -7.92 -2.84 -7.20
CA VAL A 104 -6.77 -3.71 -7.41
C VAL A 104 -7.24 -4.97 -8.11
N LEU A 105 -6.72 -5.21 -9.32
CA LEU A 105 -7.05 -6.39 -10.12
C LEU A 105 -8.56 -6.66 -10.18
N GLY A 106 -9.36 -5.62 -10.44
CA GLY A 106 -10.81 -5.71 -10.58
C GLY A 106 -11.61 -5.76 -9.27
N HIS A 107 -10.96 -5.86 -8.11
CA HIS A 107 -11.64 -5.63 -6.84
C HIS A 107 -11.64 -4.14 -6.49
N ASP A 108 -12.83 -3.56 -6.37
CA ASP A 108 -12.98 -2.20 -5.88
C ASP A 108 -12.55 -2.10 -4.41
N LEU A 109 -11.74 -1.10 -4.12
CA LEU A 109 -11.33 -0.77 -2.75
C LEU A 109 -12.38 0.15 -2.14
N GLU A 110 -13.32 -0.43 -1.39
CA GLU A 110 -14.35 0.36 -0.68
C GLU A 110 -13.81 1.09 0.55
N VAL A 111 -12.58 0.78 0.95
CA VAL A 111 -11.91 1.39 2.09
C VAL A 111 -10.70 2.18 1.61
N PRO A 112 -10.32 3.27 2.30
CA PRO A 112 -9.27 4.18 1.84
C PRO A 112 -7.85 3.60 1.98
N GLN A 113 -7.70 2.37 2.42
CA GLN A 113 -6.41 1.76 2.66
C GLN A 113 -6.42 0.25 2.38
N MET A 114 -5.28 -0.28 1.99
CA MET A 114 -5.04 -1.71 1.81
C MET A 114 -3.71 -2.07 2.46
N ALA A 115 -3.69 -3.18 3.20
CA ALA A 115 -2.47 -3.64 3.85
C ALA A 115 -1.36 -3.91 2.84
N ALA A 116 -0.14 -3.48 3.18
CA ALA A 116 1.03 -3.71 2.34
C ALA A 116 1.57 -5.14 2.43
N HIS A 117 1.07 -5.91 3.39
CA HIS A 117 1.44 -7.31 3.58
C HIS A 117 0.35 -8.21 2.98
N TYR A 118 0.74 -8.98 2.01
CA TYR A 118 -0.10 -9.97 1.34
C TYR A 118 0.48 -11.36 1.52
N ARG A 119 -0.29 -12.39 1.14
CA ARG A 119 0.18 -13.78 1.07
C ARG A 119 -0.12 -14.38 -0.28
N VAL A 120 0.82 -15.15 -0.77
CA VAL A 120 0.59 -16.05 -1.88
C VAL A 120 0.34 -17.44 -1.27
N LEU A 121 -0.85 -17.97 -1.52
CA LEU A 121 -1.16 -19.33 -1.18
C LEU A 121 -0.63 -20.22 -2.31
N ASP A 122 0.42 -20.97 -2.00
CA ASP A 122 1.01 -21.91 -2.93
C ASP A 122 0.14 -23.16 -3.04
N ALA A 123 0.03 -23.64 -4.28
CA ALA A 123 -0.52 -24.95 -4.57
C ALA A 123 0.47 -25.69 -5.46
N ASP A 124 0.48 -27.04 -5.40
CA ASP A 124 1.30 -27.87 -6.28
C ASP A 124 1.04 -27.58 -7.76
N ASP A 125 -0.20 -27.19 -8.06
CA ASP A 125 -0.63 -26.70 -9.36
C ASP A 125 -0.59 -25.17 -9.40
N GLN A 126 0.28 -24.61 -10.24
CA GLN A 126 0.45 -23.17 -10.37
C GLN A 126 -0.84 -22.42 -10.73
N THR A 127 -1.78 -23.10 -11.42
CA THR A 127 -3.08 -22.51 -11.78
C THR A 127 -4.00 -22.32 -10.57
N LYS A 128 -3.65 -22.94 -9.44
CA LYS A 128 -4.40 -22.84 -8.17
C LYS A 128 -3.76 -21.89 -7.17
N LYS A 129 -2.67 -21.23 -7.54
CA LYS A 129 -2.10 -20.18 -6.70
C LYS A 129 -3.12 -19.06 -6.48
N ARG A 130 -3.12 -18.53 -5.28
CA ARG A 130 -3.97 -17.40 -4.88
C ARG A 130 -3.13 -16.29 -4.27
N LEU A 131 -3.40 -15.07 -4.65
CA LEU A 131 -2.97 -13.89 -3.92
C LEU A 131 -4.08 -13.53 -2.91
N VAL A 132 -3.71 -13.36 -1.66
CA VAL A 132 -4.63 -12.92 -0.60
C VAL A 132 -4.09 -11.66 0.05
N ALA A 133 -4.92 -10.63 0.15
CA ALA A 133 -4.64 -9.40 0.85
C ALA A 133 -5.85 -8.95 1.67
N PHE A 134 -5.68 -7.91 2.47
CA PHE A 134 -6.78 -7.35 3.26
C PHE A 134 -6.70 -5.83 3.31
N SER A 135 -7.82 -5.21 3.64
CA SER A 135 -7.90 -3.79 3.97
C SER A 135 -8.54 -3.61 5.33
N ILE A 136 -8.17 -2.52 6.01
CA ILE A 136 -8.74 -2.15 7.31
C ILE A 136 -9.23 -0.72 7.21
N GLU A 137 -10.50 -0.50 7.49
CA GLU A 137 -11.09 0.82 7.66
C GLU A 137 -11.14 1.15 9.14
N ALA A 138 -10.32 2.10 9.56
CA ALA A 138 -10.39 2.66 10.90
C ALA A 138 -11.65 3.52 11.03
N GLN A 139 -12.52 3.18 11.95
CA GLN A 139 -13.72 3.99 12.21
C GLN A 139 -13.35 5.18 13.09
N ASN A 140 -13.65 6.40 12.62
CA ASN A 140 -13.35 7.64 13.34
C ASN A 140 -14.24 7.89 14.57
N ALA A 141 -15.13 6.98 14.90
CA ALA A 141 -15.98 7.05 16.07
C ALA A 141 -15.47 6.15 17.19
N PRO A 142 -15.34 6.65 18.43
CA PRO A 142 -14.67 5.94 19.54
C PRO A 142 -15.35 4.64 19.98
N LEU A 143 -16.50 4.30 19.42
CA LEU A 143 -17.27 3.09 19.75
C LEU A 143 -17.56 2.20 18.55
N GLN A 144 -17.04 2.51 17.36
CA GLN A 144 -17.24 1.65 16.18
C GLN A 144 -16.03 0.74 15.98
N ALA A 145 -16.31 -0.54 15.76
CA ALA A 145 -15.28 -1.52 15.44
C ALA A 145 -14.72 -1.26 14.03
N ASN A 146 -13.42 -1.43 13.88
CA ASN A 146 -12.79 -1.40 12.56
C ASN A 146 -13.40 -2.45 11.64
N LYS A 147 -13.56 -2.11 10.37
CA LYS A 147 -13.94 -3.09 9.35
C LYS A 147 -12.68 -3.67 8.72
N CYS A 148 -12.68 -4.96 8.50
CA CYS A 148 -11.66 -5.66 7.75
C CYS A 148 -12.30 -6.33 6.53
N CYS A 149 -11.67 -6.22 5.37
CA CYS A 149 -12.12 -6.89 4.16
C CYS A 149 -10.97 -7.68 3.56
N PHE A 150 -11.19 -8.96 3.32
CA PHE A 150 -10.23 -9.83 2.64
C PHE A 150 -10.57 -9.90 1.16
N TYR A 151 -9.52 -9.94 0.35
CA TYR A 151 -9.56 -10.04 -1.10
C TYR A 151 -8.73 -11.23 -1.54
N GLU A 152 -9.21 -11.94 -2.52
CA GLU A 152 -8.52 -13.09 -3.11
C GLU A 152 -8.55 -12.99 -4.63
N TRP A 153 -7.43 -13.30 -5.28
CA TRP A 153 -7.27 -13.33 -6.72
C TRP A 153 -6.68 -14.64 -7.17
N ASP A 154 -7.11 -15.09 -8.33
CA ASP A 154 -6.52 -16.22 -9.05
C ASP A 154 -5.11 -15.88 -9.56
N ALA A 155 -4.39 -16.88 -10.05
CA ALA A 155 -3.02 -16.74 -10.54
C ALA A 155 -2.89 -15.74 -11.71
N ASP A 156 -3.94 -15.57 -12.50
CA ASP A 156 -4.02 -14.62 -13.62
C ASP A 156 -4.47 -13.21 -13.20
N GLY A 157 -4.72 -12.99 -11.91
CA GLY A 157 -5.21 -11.72 -11.41
C GLY A 157 -6.74 -11.56 -11.44
N THR A 158 -7.48 -12.61 -11.86
CA THR A 158 -8.95 -12.58 -11.80
C THR A 158 -9.43 -12.55 -10.35
N PRO A 159 -10.35 -11.64 -9.98
CA PRO A 159 -10.97 -11.63 -8.66
C PRO A 159 -11.64 -12.96 -8.33
N ALA A 160 -11.26 -13.61 -7.24
CA ALA A 160 -11.78 -14.90 -6.82
C ALA A 160 -12.78 -14.77 -5.66
N ALA A 161 -12.45 -13.98 -4.64
CA ALA A 161 -13.32 -13.78 -3.50
C ALA A 161 -13.09 -12.43 -2.82
N ARG A 162 -14.16 -11.91 -2.22
CA ARG A 162 -14.12 -10.77 -1.31
C ARG A 162 -15.01 -11.11 -0.10
N ALA A 163 -14.46 -11.02 1.09
CA ALA A 163 -15.17 -11.30 2.31
C ALA A 163 -14.99 -10.15 3.32
N PRO A 164 -16.05 -9.37 3.58
CA PRO A 164 -16.05 -8.44 4.69
C PRO A 164 -16.04 -9.21 6.01
N PHE A 165 -15.11 -8.89 6.88
CA PHE A 165 -15.05 -9.42 8.24
C PHE A 165 -15.42 -8.31 9.22
N GLY A 166 -16.66 -8.34 9.69
CA GLY A 166 -17.17 -7.47 10.75
C GLY A 166 -16.94 -8.12 12.11
N GLY A 167 -15.81 -7.88 12.74
CA GLY A 167 -15.57 -8.34 14.11
C GLY A 167 -15.89 -7.23 15.11
N GLN A 168 -16.76 -7.49 16.08
CA GLN A 168 -17.01 -6.58 17.22
C GLN A 168 -15.78 -6.41 18.13
N ASN A 169 -14.65 -7.06 17.86
CA ASN A 169 -13.47 -7.12 18.71
C ASN A 169 -12.15 -6.84 18.00
N ALA A 170 -12.15 -6.18 16.84
CA ALA A 170 -10.90 -5.69 16.26
C ALA A 170 -10.41 -4.43 17.02
N THR A 171 -10.22 -4.57 18.33
CA THR A 171 -9.58 -3.57 19.19
C THR A 171 -8.05 -3.64 19.06
N GLY A 172 -7.55 -3.85 17.89
CA GLY A 172 -6.12 -3.82 17.60
C GLY A 172 -5.78 -2.57 16.81
N GLY A 173 -4.66 -1.95 17.15
CA GLY A 173 -4.19 -0.73 16.51
C GLY A 173 -4.11 -0.84 14.99
N ILE A 174 -3.93 0.28 14.35
CA ILE A 174 -3.91 0.53 12.90
C ILE A 174 -2.89 -0.34 12.14
N PHE A 175 -2.03 -1.07 12.83
CA PHE A 175 -0.92 -1.84 12.26
C PHE A 175 -1.00 -3.31 12.65
N HIS A 176 -1.62 -4.12 11.82
CA HIS A 176 -1.41 -5.57 11.87
C HIS A 176 -0.27 -5.95 10.92
N HIS A 177 0.90 -6.18 11.50
CA HIS A 177 2.01 -6.79 10.77
C HIS A 177 1.69 -8.26 10.51
N SER A 178 1.44 -8.57 9.27
CA SER A 178 1.32 -9.90 8.67
C SER A 178 0.10 -10.75 9.05
N LEU A 179 -0.51 -11.34 8.04
CA LEU A 179 -1.29 -12.57 8.18
C LEU A 179 -0.34 -13.68 8.64
N ALA A 180 -0.50 -14.16 9.86
CA ALA A 180 0.27 -15.27 10.40
C ALA A 180 -0.11 -16.60 9.71
#